data_3b00970e576884cf585d7a7cd2c687d8
#
_entry.id   3b00970e576884cf585d7a7cd2c687d8
#
_cell.length_a   1.000
_cell.length_b   1.000
_cell.length_c   1.000
_cell.angle_alpha   90.00
_cell.angle_beta   90.00
_cell.angle_gamma   90.00
#
_symmetry.space_group_name_H-M   'P 1'
#
loop_
_entity.id
_entity.type
_entity.pdbx_description
1 polymer ?
#
loop_
_entity_poly.entity_id
_entity_poly.type
_entity_poly.pdbx_seq_one_letter_code
_entity_poly.pdbx_strand_id
1 'polypeptide(L)'
;MAAVMISIFVVFVPGAALAAGYPEKGVTLVVPWGAGGVTDVAARVFTPLFEKYLGVPVVILNRPGASGAIGTEYANARPADGYTVIFSAETPASFRIMGVSKLSFHDFEPIMLLSHSEKIIAVAPESPYHTLEDLVKDIKARPGKVRFSYSGAGASGHVQGLLMQQKGGLDFSATPFGGGNEGLLAVLGGQVDFTSPNIGTVKDYIAAGKLRALAVFDRKPSAYLPELPPITDAIPGIEPYLPLDYPNCLIVKKGTPKEVVAVIADAASKAVADPRWKEFLENNWYVGMDAVRGADMLAYWDKWASVVGWVLQDAGVAKKSPGEFGIPRP
;
A
#
# COMPACT_ATOMS: atom_id res chain seq x y z
N MET A 1 21.11 69.69 0.31
CA MET A 1 21.69 68.34 0.28
C MET A 1 20.71 67.42 0.99
N ALA A 2 19.97 66.61 0.23
CA ALA A 2 19.01 65.61 0.75
C ALA A 2 19.70 64.24 0.87
N ALA A 3 19.78 63.68 2.07
CA ALA A 3 20.33 62.34 2.32
C ALA A 3 19.25 61.30 2.03
N VAL A 4 19.49 60.43 1.04
CA VAL A 4 18.67 59.27 0.75
C VAL A 4 19.13 58.14 1.69
N MET A 5 18.29 57.77 2.65
CA MET A 5 18.49 56.58 3.46
C MET A 5 17.97 55.37 2.67
N ILE A 6 18.88 54.51 2.24
CA ILE A 6 18.55 53.20 1.64
C ILE A 6 18.35 52.20 2.78
N SER A 7 17.09 51.82 3.05
CA SER A 7 16.76 50.73 3.96
C SER A 7 16.98 49.41 3.24
N ILE A 8 18.01 48.66 3.65
CA ILE A 8 18.23 47.27 3.19
C ILE A 8 17.27 46.38 3.97
N PHE A 9 16.23 45.88 3.28
CA PHE A 9 15.38 44.81 3.80
C PHE A 9 16.13 43.46 3.64
N VAL A 10 16.64 42.94 4.74
CA VAL A 10 17.15 41.59 4.81
C VAL A 10 15.95 40.65 4.85
N VAL A 11 15.63 40.02 3.72
CA VAL A 11 14.64 38.93 3.66
C VAL A 11 15.26 37.70 4.33
N PHE A 12 14.85 37.45 5.55
CA PHE A 12 15.21 36.21 6.27
C PHE A 12 14.47 35.06 5.59
N VAL A 13 15.18 34.22 4.82
CA VAL A 13 14.69 32.99 4.25
C VAL A 13 14.90 31.89 5.30
N PRO A 14 13.82 31.41 5.99
CA PRO A 14 13.97 30.47 7.11
C PRO A 14 14.39 29.05 6.70
N GLY A 15 14.48 28.75 5.41
CA GLY A 15 14.74 27.40 4.92
C GLY A 15 16.20 26.95 4.98
N ALA A 16 17.16 27.86 4.92
CA ALA A 16 18.58 27.50 4.84
C ALA A 16 19.21 27.08 6.19
N ALA A 17 18.62 27.52 7.31
CA ALA A 17 19.14 27.21 8.65
C ALA A 17 18.74 25.80 9.16
N LEU A 18 17.64 25.22 8.65
CA LEU A 18 17.16 23.89 9.07
C LEU A 18 17.99 22.74 8.47
N ALA A 19 18.68 22.96 7.35
CA ALA A 19 19.42 21.91 6.64
C ALA A 19 20.82 21.63 7.21
N ALA A 20 21.43 22.60 7.89
CA ALA A 20 22.82 22.48 8.36
C ALA A 20 23.01 21.49 9.53
N GLY A 21 21.94 21.00 10.16
CA GLY A 21 21.98 20.11 11.32
C GLY A 21 20.95 18.98 11.33
N TYR A 22 20.17 18.78 10.26
CA TYR A 22 19.18 17.69 10.26
C TYR A 22 19.85 16.32 10.08
N PRO A 23 19.48 15.28 10.90
CA PRO A 23 18.59 15.34 12.07
C PRO A 23 19.35 15.61 13.38
N GLU A 24 18.82 16.51 14.24
CA GLU A 24 19.38 16.82 15.57
C GLU A 24 18.62 16.10 16.72
N LYS A 25 17.46 15.52 16.43
CA LYS A 25 16.59 14.84 17.40
C LYS A 25 15.91 13.63 16.77
N GLY A 26 15.28 12.80 17.62
CA GLY A 26 14.57 11.59 17.17
C GLY A 26 13.44 11.89 16.18
N VAL A 27 13.23 10.93 15.27
CA VAL A 27 12.20 10.98 14.22
C VAL A 27 11.03 10.04 14.61
N THR A 28 9.81 10.48 14.35
CA THR A 28 8.61 9.65 14.47
C THR A 28 8.29 9.02 13.12
N LEU A 29 8.25 7.68 13.08
CA LEU A 29 7.78 6.92 11.92
C LEU A 29 6.31 6.53 12.14
N VAL A 30 5.40 7.24 11.48
CA VAL A 30 3.97 6.96 11.56
C VAL A 30 3.62 5.77 10.68
N VAL A 31 2.99 4.75 11.27
CA VAL A 31 2.41 3.62 10.57
C VAL A 31 0.88 3.75 10.65
N PRO A 32 0.15 4.05 9.55
CA PRO A 32 -1.28 4.32 9.57
C PRO A 32 -2.16 3.07 9.79
N TRP A 33 -1.60 1.97 10.28
CA TRP A 33 -2.29 0.70 10.55
C TRP A 33 -1.97 0.16 11.94
N GLY A 34 -2.75 -0.83 12.37
CA GLY A 34 -2.59 -1.50 13.66
C GLY A 34 -1.26 -2.25 13.78
N ALA A 35 -0.76 -2.34 15.00
CA ALA A 35 0.43 -3.13 15.33
C ALA A 35 0.22 -4.61 14.94
N GLY A 36 1.27 -5.26 14.44
CA GLY A 36 1.24 -6.65 13.97
C GLY A 36 0.61 -6.85 12.58
N GLY A 37 0.11 -5.78 11.94
CA GLY A 37 -0.33 -5.83 10.54
C GLY A 37 0.85 -5.86 9.56
N VAL A 38 0.56 -6.16 8.29
CA VAL A 38 1.56 -6.31 7.20
C VAL A 38 2.54 -5.14 7.15
N THR A 39 2.01 -3.91 7.14
CA THR A 39 2.82 -2.68 7.09
C THR A 39 3.64 -2.48 8.36
N ASP A 40 3.07 -2.77 9.54
CA ASP A 40 3.76 -2.62 10.82
C ASP A 40 4.93 -3.62 10.95
N VAL A 41 4.74 -4.86 10.53
CA VAL A 41 5.82 -5.88 10.54
C VAL A 41 6.99 -5.42 9.66
N ALA A 42 6.73 -4.94 8.45
CA ALA A 42 7.77 -4.41 7.57
C ALA A 42 8.44 -3.16 8.18
N ALA A 43 7.65 -2.24 8.76
CA ALA A 43 8.17 -1.04 9.40
C ALA A 43 9.08 -1.36 10.59
N ARG A 44 8.76 -2.39 11.40
CA ARG A 44 9.58 -2.81 12.56
C ARG A 44 10.93 -3.38 12.16
N VAL A 45 11.04 -4.04 11.02
CA VAL A 45 12.33 -4.50 10.50
C VAL A 45 13.10 -3.35 9.84
N PHE A 46 12.41 -2.47 9.12
CA PHE A 46 13.01 -1.31 8.48
C PHE A 46 13.55 -0.28 9.49
N THR A 47 12.82 0.00 10.57
CA THR A 47 13.12 1.08 11.51
C THR A 47 14.52 1.02 12.12
N PRO A 48 15.03 -0.10 12.68
CA PRO A 48 16.38 -0.14 13.24
C PRO A 48 17.47 0.02 12.17
N LEU A 49 17.20 -0.34 10.92
CA LEU A 49 18.11 -0.11 9.80
C LEU A 49 18.11 1.37 9.43
N PHE A 50 16.94 1.97 9.33
CA PHE A 50 16.77 3.38 9.03
C PHE A 50 17.39 4.26 10.14
N GLU A 51 17.16 3.93 11.41
CA GLU A 51 17.79 4.58 12.57
C GLU A 51 19.32 4.55 12.48
N LYS A 52 19.90 3.39 12.18
CA LYS A 52 21.37 3.21 12.03
C LYS A 52 21.96 4.19 11.00
N TYR A 53 21.30 4.39 9.86
CA TYR A 53 21.83 5.22 8.78
C TYR A 53 21.39 6.69 8.88
N LEU A 54 20.28 6.97 9.60
CA LEU A 54 19.84 8.33 9.88
C LEU A 54 20.65 8.98 11.03
N GLY A 55 21.16 8.16 11.95
CA GLY A 55 22.04 8.59 13.05
C GLY A 55 21.30 9.14 14.28
N VAL A 56 19.97 9.05 14.32
CA VAL A 56 19.14 9.44 15.47
C VAL A 56 18.06 8.39 15.73
N PRO A 57 17.51 8.32 16.99
CA PRO A 57 16.42 7.37 17.30
C PRO A 57 15.19 7.55 16.40
N VAL A 58 14.61 6.43 15.96
CA VAL A 58 13.37 6.39 15.18
C VAL A 58 12.30 5.62 15.93
N VAL A 59 11.20 6.29 16.27
CA VAL A 59 10.12 5.71 17.05
C VAL A 59 8.90 5.44 16.17
N ILE A 60 8.43 4.18 16.15
CA ILE A 60 7.19 3.81 15.45
C ILE A 60 5.98 4.30 16.24
N LEU A 61 5.06 4.98 15.54
CA LEU A 61 3.76 5.37 16.05
C LEU A 61 2.64 4.78 15.19
N ASN A 62 1.98 3.75 15.69
CA ASN A 62 0.78 3.19 15.02
C ASN A 62 -0.43 4.10 15.22
N ARG A 63 -1.10 4.49 14.12
CA ARG A 63 -2.32 5.32 14.12
C ARG A 63 -3.34 4.74 13.14
N PRO A 64 -4.03 3.63 13.52
CA PRO A 64 -4.99 2.97 12.64
C PRO A 64 -6.31 3.75 12.53
N GLY A 65 -7.09 3.39 11.50
CA GLY A 65 -8.47 3.83 11.30
C GLY A 65 -8.71 4.48 9.94
N ALA A 66 -9.96 4.36 9.46
CA ALA A 66 -10.42 4.87 8.16
C ALA A 66 -9.48 4.50 6.99
N SER A 67 -9.13 3.22 6.87
CA SER A 67 -8.17 2.70 5.86
C SER A 67 -6.83 3.45 5.84
N GLY A 68 -6.32 3.86 7.02
CA GLY A 68 -5.06 4.59 7.16
C GLY A 68 -5.18 6.12 7.12
N ALA A 69 -6.37 6.68 6.83
CA ALA A 69 -6.55 8.12 6.73
C ALA A 69 -6.25 8.85 8.05
N ILE A 70 -6.65 8.28 9.21
CA ILE A 70 -6.41 8.92 10.52
C ILE A 70 -4.91 9.12 10.78
N GLY A 71 -4.09 8.11 10.54
CA GLY A 71 -2.63 8.21 10.71
C GLY A 71 -1.97 9.13 9.71
N THR A 72 -2.44 9.11 8.46
CA THR A 72 -1.94 9.96 7.37
C THR A 72 -2.27 11.44 7.64
N GLU A 73 -3.50 11.76 8.08
CA GLU A 73 -3.90 13.12 8.47
C GLU A 73 -3.13 13.61 9.70
N TYR A 74 -2.94 12.72 10.70
CA TYR A 74 -2.10 13.05 11.86
C TYR A 74 -0.70 13.48 11.44
N ALA A 75 -0.05 12.72 10.55
CA ALA A 75 1.29 13.05 10.08
C ALA A 75 1.29 14.35 9.24
N ASN A 76 0.29 14.54 8.38
CA ASN A 76 0.16 15.75 7.58
C ASN A 76 -0.10 17.01 8.41
N ALA A 77 -0.67 16.87 9.61
CA ALA A 77 -0.85 17.99 10.55
C ALA A 77 0.45 18.40 11.27
N ARG A 78 1.54 17.63 11.15
CA ARG A 78 2.86 17.96 11.73
C ARG A 78 3.61 18.97 10.87
N PRO A 79 4.64 19.65 11.42
CA PRO A 79 5.53 20.51 10.62
C PRO A 79 6.15 19.75 9.44
N ALA A 80 6.42 20.47 8.35
CA ALA A 80 7.16 19.95 7.20
C ALA A 80 8.67 20.08 7.42
N ASP A 81 9.19 19.44 8.48
CA ASP A 81 10.57 19.55 8.96
C ASP A 81 11.34 18.23 8.93
N GLY A 82 10.70 17.15 8.41
CA GLY A 82 11.30 15.83 8.29
C GLY A 82 11.26 14.97 9.56
N TYR A 83 10.85 15.50 10.72
CA TYR A 83 10.79 14.73 11.97
C TYR A 83 9.53 13.84 12.11
N THR A 84 8.64 13.91 11.13
CA THR A 84 7.51 12.97 10.98
C THR A 84 7.56 12.35 9.60
N VAL A 85 7.93 11.09 9.55
CA VAL A 85 7.99 10.26 8.34
C VAL A 85 6.82 9.28 8.36
N ILE A 86 6.26 8.94 7.22
CA ILE A 86 5.16 7.98 7.12
C ILE A 86 5.68 6.72 6.40
N PHE A 87 5.54 5.58 7.06
CA PHE A 87 5.65 4.28 6.42
C PHE A 87 4.25 3.88 5.94
N SER A 88 3.96 4.16 4.67
CA SER A 88 2.63 4.08 4.06
C SER A 88 2.46 2.83 3.21
N ALA A 89 1.22 2.62 2.75
CA ALA A 89 0.82 1.67 1.73
C ALA A 89 -0.11 2.37 0.70
N GLU A 90 -0.82 1.63 -0.14
CA GLU A 90 -1.54 2.10 -1.32
C GLU A 90 -2.72 3.06 -1.09
N THR A 91 -3.32 3.04 0.10
CA THR A 91 -4.64 3.65 0.33
C THR A 91 -4.74 5.17 0.15
N PRO A 92 -3.69 6.01 0.32
CA PRO A 92 -3.78 7.44 -0.01
C PRO A 92 -4.21 7.72 -1.45
N ALA A 93 -3.98 6.78 -2.39
CA ALA A 93 -4.44 6.89 -3.78
C ALA A 93 -5.98 6.84 -3.91
N SER A 94 -6.69 6.23 -2.95
CA SER A 94 -8.15 6.09 -2.96
C SER A 94 -8.90 7.02 -1.98
N PHE A 95 -8.21 7.71 -1.08
CA PHE A 95 -8.85 8.49 0.00
C PHE A 95 -9.88 9.49 -0.49
N ARG A 96 -9.53 10.30 -1.49
CA ARG A 96 -10.42 11.33 -2.05
C ARG A 96 -11.66 10.71 -2.68
N ILE A 97 -11.48 9.63 -3.41
CA ILE A 97 -12.52 8.89 -4.13
C ILE A 97 -13.49 8.24 -3.14
N MET A 98 -12.97 7.64 -2.08
CA MET A 98 -13.76 7.02 -1.02
C MET A 98 -14.34 8.04 -0.03
N GLY A 99 -13.95 9.32 -0.11
CA GLY A 99 -14.43 10.38 0.77
C GLY A 99 -13.98 10.23 2.23
N VAL A 100 -12.90 9.47 2.49
CA VAL A 100 -12.38 9.25 3.85
C VAL A 100 -11.36 10.30 4.27
N SER A 101 -10.68 10.94 3.31
CA SER A 101 -9.79 12.09 3.51
C SER A 101 -9.72 12.94 2.25
N LYS A 102 -9.26 14.20 2.41
CA LYS A 102 -8.95 15.11 1.30
C LYS A 102 -7.53 14.90 0.77
N LEU A 103 -6.71 14.12 1.47
CA LEU A 103 -5.31 13.86 1.13
C LEU A 103 -5.19 12.84 0.00
N SER A 104 -4.04 12.89 -0.67
CA SER A 104 -3.56 11.92 -1.65
C SER A 104 -2.03 11.86 -1.58
N PHE A 105 -1.37 11.04 -2.40
CA PHE A 105 0.10 11.04 -2.48
C PHE A 105 0.69 12.37 -2.93
N HIS A 106 -0.06 13.21 -3.65
CA HIS A 106 0.38 14.55 -4.08
C HIS A 106 0.49 15.58 -2.93
N ASP A 107 0.01 15.25 -1.74
CA ASP A 107 0.14 16.07 -0.53
C ASP A 107 1.42 15.74 0.26
N PHE A 108 2.28 14.88 -0.30
CA PHE A 108 3.54 14.43 0.31
C PHE A 108 4.71 14.55 -0.68
N GLU A 109 5.93 14.64 -0.13
CA GLU A 109 7.16 14.42 -0.89
C GLU A 109 7.43 12.89 -0.93
N PRO A 110 7.57 12.30 -2.13
CA PRO A 110 7.85 10.88 -2.28
C PRO A 110 9.31 10.61 -1.97
N ILE A 111 9.57 9.69 -1.06
CA ILE A 111 10.94 9.22 -0.77
C ILE A 111 11.25 8.02 -1.67
N MET A 112 10.62 6.87 -1.41
CA MET A 112 10.79 5.66 -2.23
C MET A 112 9.69 4.62 -1.96
N LEU A 113 9.44 3.73 -2.90
CA LEU A 113 8.83 2.44 -2.64
C LEU A 113 9.86 1.53 -2.00
N LEU A 114 9.46 0.76 -0.98
CA LEU A 114 10.35 -0.11 -0.22
C LEU A 114 10.23 -1.57 -0.67
N SER A 115 9.01 -2.03 -0.76
CA SER A 115 8.67 -3.40 -1.12
C SER A 115 7.21 -3.50 -1.55
N HIS A 116 6.85 -4.60 -2.18
CA HIS A 116 5.45 -5.00 -2.30
C HIS A 116 5.26 -6.46 -1.89
N SER A 117 4.04 -6.83 -1.53
CA SER A 117 3.63 -8.20 -1.30
C SER A 117 2.62 -8.59 -2.39
N GLU A 118 2.87 -9.71 -3.04
CA GLU A 118 1.94 -10.29 -4.01
C GLU A 118 0.61 -10.63 -3.32
N LYS A 119 -0.47 -10.51 -4.06
CA LYS A 119 -1.80 -10.94 -3.64
C LYS A 119 -2.14 -12.26 -4.33
N ILE A 120 -2.82 -13.13 -3.61
CA ILE A 120 -3.26 -14.41 -4.15
C ILE A 120 -4.76 -14.58 -3.94
N ILE A 121 -5.38 -15.48 -4.71
CA ILE A 121 -6.71 -15.99 -4.40
C ILE A 121 -6.53 -17.28 -3.60
N ALA A 122 -7.18 -17.36 -2.45
CA ALA A 122 -7.00 -18.48 -1.52
C ALA A 122 -8.33 -18.94 -0.92
N VAL A 123 -8.38 -20.25 -0.62
CA VAL A 123 -9.52 -20.95 -0.04
C VAL A 123 -9.09 -21.85 1.11
N ALA A 124 -10.04 -22.29 1.95
CA ALA A 124 -9.78 -23.29 2.98
C ALA A 124 -9.36 -24.64 2.33
N PRO A 125 -8.57 -25.47 3.02
CA PRO A 125 -8.10 -26.75 2.44
C PRO A 125 -9.25 -27.72 2.11
N GLU A 126 -10.36 -27.66 2.85
CA GLU A 126 -11.57 -28.47 2.65
C GLU A 126 -12.48 -27.94 1.54
N SER A 127 -12.15 -26.78 0.97
CA SER A 127 -12.91 -26.18 -0.13
C SER A 127 -13.00 -27.11 -1.34
N PRO A 128 -14.13 -27.17 -2.04
CA PRO A 128 -14.27 -27.96 -3.26
C PRO A 128 -13.46 -27.40 -4.44
N TYR A 129 -12.89 -26.18 -4.30
CA TYR A 129 -12.12 -25.53 -5.36
C TYR A 129 -10.65 -25.94 -5.27
N HIS A 130 -10.14 -26.65 -6.28
CA HIS A 130 -8.75 -27.06 -6.40
C HIS A 130 -7.95 -26.12 -7.31
N THR A 131 -8.64 -25.47 -8.25
CA THR A 131 -8.07 -24.50 -9.19
C THR A 131 -8.88 -23.19 -9.19
N LEU A 132 -8.34 -22.15 -9.81
CA LEU A 132 -9.10 -20.90 -10.02
C LEU A 132 -10.29 -21.12 -10.94
N GLU A 133 -10.16 -22.00 -11.94
CA GLU A 133 -11.22 -22.36 -12.86
C GLU A 133 -12.41 -23.04 -12.15
N ASP A 134 -12.15 -23.88 -11.15
CA ASP A 134 -13.21 -24.48 -10.33
C ASP A 134 -14.03 -23.39 -9.63
N LEU A 135 -13.34 -22.43 -9.00
CA LEU A 135 -13.98 -21.30 -8.32
C LEU A 135 -14.79 -20.45 -9.30
N VAL A 136 -14.19 -20.08 -10.44
CA VAL A 136 -14.85 -19.27 -11.49
C VAL A 136 -16.08 -19.99 -12.04
N LYS A 137 -15.99 -21.30 -12.30
CA LYS A 137 -17.10 -22.12 -12.79
C LYS A 137 -18.27 -22.16 -11.79
N ASP A 138 -17.96 -22.34 -10.51
CA ASP A 138 -19.00 -22.39 -9.48
C ASP A 138 -19.66 -21.02 -9.24
N ILE A 139 -18.88 -19.92 -9.25
CA ILE A 139 -19.44 -18.56 -9.18
C ILE A 139 -20.44 -18.34 -10.33
N LYS A 140 -20.09 -18.74 -11.56
CA LYS A 140 -20.96 -18.62 -12.74
C LYS A 140 -22.20 -19.51 -12.65
N ALA A 141 -22.07 -20.69 -12.04
CA ALA A 141 -23.19 -21.62 -11.86
C ALA A 141 -24.17 -21.20 -10.75
N ARG A 142 -23.67 -20.48 -9.74
CA ARG A 142 -24.44 -20.06 -8.56
C ARG A 142 -24.30 -18.55 -8.26
N PRO A 143 -24.77 -17.65 -9.15
CA PRO A 143 -24.61 -16.20 -9.00
C PRO A 143 -25.05 -15.72 -7.62
N GLY A 144 -24.24 -14.87 -7.01
CA GLY A 144 -24.46 -14.25 -5.68
C GLY A 144 -24.32 -15.21 -4.49
N LYS A 145 -24.03 -16.52 -4.68
CA LYS A 145 -23.97 -17.50 -3.58
C LYS A 145 -22.59 -17.77 -3.04
N VAL A 146 -21.54 -17.62 -3.85
CA VAL A 146 -20.15 -17.75 -3.40
C VAL A 146 -19.75 -16.48 -2.66
N ARG A 147 -19.07 -16.59 -1.51
CA ARG A 147 -18.79 -15.50 -0.58
C ARG A 147 -17.30 -15.16 -0.58
N PHE A 148 -17.00 -13.89 -0.75
CA PHE A 148 -15.65 -13.33 -0.75
C PHE A 148 -15.41 -12.44 0.47
N SER A 149 -14.22 -12.51 1.09
CA SER A 149 -13.79 -11.56 2.11
C SER A 149 -12.74 -10.59 1.59
N TYR A 150 -12.85 -9.31 2.01
CA TYR A 150 -11.84 -8.30 1.75
C TYR A 150 -11.59 -7.39 2.97
N SER A 151 -10.42 -6.75 3.02
CA SER A 151 -10.02 -5.85 4.10
C SER A 151 -10.20 -4.39 3.68
N GLY A 152 -11.13 -3.68 4.31
CA GLY A 152 -11.30 -2.23 4.14
C GLY A 152 -11.84 -1.80 2.77
N ALA A 153 -12.75 -0.84 2.77
CA ALA A 153 -13.29 -0.26 1.55
C ALA A 153 -12.23 0.57 0.81
N GLY A 154 -12.07 0.35 -0.50
CA GLY A 154 -11.09 1.03 -1.36
C GLY A 154 -9.65 0.51 -1.25
N ALA A 155 -9.38 -0.49 -0.40
CA ALA A 155 -8.09 -1.17 -0.33
C ALA A 155 -7.93 -2.20 -1.50
N SER A 156 -6.70 -2.64 -1.74
CA SER A 156 -6.37 -3.54 -2.86
C SER A 156 -7.27 -4.78 -2.94
N GLY A 157 -7.53 -5.48 -1.82
CA GLY A 157 -8.41 -6.65 -1.81
C GLY A 157 -9.85 -6.35 -2.24
N HIS A 158 -10.40 -5.18 -1.87
CA HIS A 158 -11.73 -4.75 -2.34
C HIS A 158 -11.73 -4.52 -3.85
N VAL A 159 -10.73 -3.80 -4.37
CA VAL A 159 -10.61 -3.50 -5.80
C VAL A 159 -10.41 -4.78 -6.63
N GLN A 160 -9.64 -5.73 -6.12
CA GLN A 160 -9.46 -7.05 -6.76
C GLN A 160 -10.78 -7.80 -6.88
N GLY A 161 -11.58 -7.84 -5.82
CA GLY A 161 -12.93 -8.42 -5.87
C GLY A 161 -13.81 -7.74 -6.93
N LEU A 162 -13.83 -6.39 -6.95
CA LEU A 162 -14.59 -5.63 -7.94
C LEU A 162 -14.11 -5.89 -9.38
N LEU A 163 -12.81 -6.00 -9.60
CA LEU A 163 -12.27 -6.36 -10.92
C LEU A 163 -12.71 -7.76 -11.36
N MET A 164 -12.67 -8.74 -10.46
CA MET A 164 -13.19 -10.08 -10.77
C MET A 164 -14.67 -10.04 -11.14
N GLN A 165 -15.47 -9.24 -10.45
CA GLN A 165 -16.89 -9.03 -10.78
C GLN A 165 -17.06 -8.35 -12.15
N GLN A 166 -16.40 -7.19 -12.36
CA GLN A 166 -16.60 -6.36 -13.56
C GLN A 166 -15.97 -6.97 -14.83
N LYS A 167 -14.74 -7.47 -14.74
CA LYS A 167 -13.96 -7.94 -15.90
C LYS A 167 -14.06 -9.45 -16.08
N GLY A 168 -14.31 -10.20 -15.01
CA GLY A 168 -14.58 -11.63 -15.05
C GLY A 168 -16.04 -11.97 -15.28
N GLY A 169 -16.95 -11.02 -15.14
CA GLY A 169 -18.39 -11.26 -15.16
C GLY A 169 -18.82 -12.20 -14.03
N LEU A 170 -18.18 -12.08 -12.85
CA LEU A 170 -18.39 -12.98 -11.72
C LEU A 170 -19.32 -12.31 -10.70
N ASP A 171 -20.46 -12.95 -10.41
CA ASP A 171 -21.41 -12.50 -9.40
C ASP A 171 -21.23 -13.30 -8.11
N PHE A 172 -20.59 -12.69 -7.11
CA PHE A 172 -20.38 -13.25 -5.77
C PHE A 172 -20.66 -12.20 -4.69
N SER A 173 -21.02 -12.66 -3.49
CA SER A 173 -21.23 -11.81 -2.33
C SER A 173 -19.88 -11.41 -1.71
N ALA A 174 -19.66 -10.10 -1.49
CA ALA A 174 -18.42 -9.59 -0.93
C ALA A 174 -18.65 -8.97 0.45
N THR A 175 -17.92 -9.43 1.46
CA THR A 175 -18.07 -9.00 2.86
C THR A 175 -16.79 -8.31 3.35
N PRO A 176 -16.87 -7.06 3.86
CA PRO A 176 -15.75 -6.37 4.47
C PRO A 176 -15.42 -6.93 5.86
N PHE A 177 -14.12 -7.02 6.16
CA PHE A 177 -13.57 -7.31 7.48
C PHE A 177 -12.65 -6.18 7.94
N GLY A 178 -12.36 -6.08 9.23
CA GLY A 178 -11.51 -5.04 9.80
C GLY A 178 -10.03 -5.12 9.38
N GLY A 179 -9.60 -6.29 8.88
CA GLY A 179 -8.25 -6.53 8.37
C GLY A 179 -8.12 -7.85 7.62
N GLY A 180 -6.96 -8.05 6.98
CA GLY A 180 -6.70 -9.26 6.19
C GLY A 180 -6.72 -10.54 7.03
N ASN A 181 -6.25 -10.48 8.27
CA ASN A 181 -6.25 -11.64 9.17
C ASN A 181 -7.67 -12.07 9.55
N GLU A 182 -8.59 -11.13 9.80
CA GLU A 182 -10.00 -11.46 10.08
C GLU A 182 -10.66 -12.13 8.88
N GLY A 183 -10.41 -11.61 7.67
CA GLY A 183 -10.89 -12.23 6.43
C GLY A 183 -10.32 -13.62 6.19
N LEU A 184 -9.06 -13.86 6.52
CA LEU A 184 -8.43 -15.18 6.48
C LEU A 184 -9.10 -16.15 7.45
N LEU A 185 -9.29 -15.73 8.71
CA LEU A 185 -9.96 -16.57 9.72
C LEU A 185 -11.41 -16.91 9.31
N ALA A 186 -12.11 -15.96 8.67
CA ALA A 186 -13.46 -16.19 8.14
C ALA A 186 -13.49 -17.26 7.03
N VAL A 187 -12.45 -17.33 6.19
CA VAL A 187 -12.30 -18.43 5.20
C VAL A 187 -12.03 -19.76 5.89
N LEU A 188 -11.07 -19.79 6.81
CA LEU A 188 -10.71 -21.00 7.55
C LEU A 188 -11.89 -21.53 8.39
N GLY A 189 -12.75 -20.63 8.89
CA GLY A 189 -13.96 -20.96 9.64
C GLY A 189 -15.19 -21.24 8.76
N GLY A 190 -15.08 -21.21 7.42
CA GLY A 190 -16.19 -21.46 6.49
C GLY A 190 -17.27 -20.38 6.46
N GLN A 191 -17.02 -19.19 7.05
CA GLN A 191 -17.95 -18.06 7.00
C GLN A 191 -17.99 -17.44 5.60
N VAL A 192 -16.88 -17.48 4.87
CA VAL A 192 -16.75 -17.10 3.47
C VAL A 192 -15.98 -18.18 2.71
N ASP A 193 -16.10 -18.21 1.39
CA ASP A 193 -15.61 -19.30 0.57
C ASP A 193 -14.19 -19.02 0.03
N PHE A 194 -13.85 -17.76 -0.22
CA PHE A 194 -12.52 -17.36 -0.69
C PHE A 194 -12.12 -15.95 -0.23
N THR A 195 -10.83 -15.65 -0.33
CA THR A 195 -10.23 -14.37 0.05
C THR A 195 -9.06 -14.00 -0.85
N SER A 196 -8.59 -12.75 -0.77
CA SER A 196 -7.38 -12.30 -1.46
C SER A 196 -6.34 -11.76 -0.46
N PRO A 197 -5.61 -12.63 0.25
CA PRO A 197 -4.60 -12.22 1.22
C PRO A 197 -3.29 -11.81 0.55
N ASN A 198 -2.41 -11.12 1.29
CA ASN A 198 -1.01 -10.98 0.92
C ASN A 198 -0.30 -12.33 1.11
N ILE A 199 0.46 -12.77 0.12
CA ILE A 199 1.10 -14.10 0.12
C ILE A 199 2.01 -14.30 1.33
N GLY A 200 2.79 -13.28 1.71
CA GLY A 200 3.69 -13.33 2.87
C GLY A 200 2.98 -13.55 4.21
N THR A 201 1.73 -13.06 4.36
CA THR A 201 0.96 -13.25 5.62
C THR A 201 0.38 -14.64 5.77
N VAL A 202 0.31 -15.40 4.68
CA VAL A 202 -0.33 -16.74 4.67
C VAL A 202 0.64 -17.85 4.30
N LYS A 203 1.93 -17.55 4.11
CA LYS A 203 2.94 -18.54 3.70
C LYS A 203 2.97 -19.78 4.59
N ASP A 204 2.92 -19.57 5.92
CA ASP A 204 2.97 -20.66 6.88
C ASP A 204 1.70 -21.50 6.86
N TYR A 205 0.53 -20.91 6.57
CA TYR A 205 -0.72 -21.62 6.36
C TYR A 205 -0.67 -22.47 5.09
N ILE A 206 -0.09 -21.94 4.01
CA ILE A 206 0.10 -22.66 2.75
C ILE A 206 1.08 -23.83 2.96
N ALA A 207 2.25 -23.55 3.56
CA ALA A 207 3.26 -24.58 3.84
C ALA A 207 2.74 -25.70 4.75
N ALA A 208 1.86 -25.37 5.69
CA ALA A 208 1.23 -26.35 6.60
C ALA A 208 -0.01 -27.04 5.96
N GLY A 209 -0.37 -26.77 4.72
CA GLY A 209 -1.57 -27.29 4.07
C GLY A 209 -2.89 -26.80 4.67
N LYS A 210 -2.85 -25.71 5.47
CA LYS A 210 -4.02 -25.11 6.13
C LYS A 210 -4.69 -24.02 5.30
N LEU A 211 -4.16 -23.72 4.14
CA LEU A 211 -4.74 -22.81 3.15
C LEU A 211 -4.30 -23.28 1.76
N ARG A 212 -5.20 -23.24 0.81
CA ARG A 212 -4.90 -23.53 -0.60
C ARG A 212 -4.90 -22.22 -1.39
N ALA A 213 -3.76 -21.91 -2.04
CA ALA A 213 -3.65 -20.85 -3.03
C ALA A 213 -4.16 -21.38 -4.38
N LEU A 214 -4.95 -20.56 -5.09
CA LEU A 214 -5.51 -20.93 -6.40
C LEU A 214 -4.86 -20.16 -7.55
N ALA A 215 -4.49 -18.89 -7.33
CA ALA A 215 -3.85 -18.05 -8.34
C ALA A 215 -3.11 -16.87 -7.67
N VAL A 216 -2.10 -16.34 -8.34
CA VAL A 216 -1.54 -15.01 -8.01
C VAL A 216 -2.33 -13.94 -8.76
N PHE A 217 -2.57 -12.80 -8.07
CA PHE A 217 -3.29 -11.67 -8.67
C PHE A 217 -2.35 -10.79 -9.50
N ASP A 218 -1.69 -11.38 -10.49
CA ASP A 218 -0.74 -10.74 -11.39
C ASP A 218 -0.86 -11.34 -12.82
N ARG A 219 -0.06 -10.78 -13.75
CA ARG A 219 0.12 -11.26 -15.14
C ARG A 219 1.07 -12.45 -15.25
N LYS A 220 1.90 -12.66 -14.23
CA LYS A 220 2.95 -13.67 -14.20
C LYS A 220 2.75 -14.58 -12.99
N PRO A 221 3.27 -15.80 -13.03
CA PRO A 221 3.33 -16.65 -11.84
C PRO A 221 4.02 -15.94 -10.67
N SER A 222 3.69 -16.37 -9.45
CA SER A 222 4.30 -15.83 -8.24
C SER A 222 5.81 -16.06 -8.22
N ALA A 223 6.56 -15.10 -7.71
CA ALA A 223 7.99 -15.25 -7.49
C ALA A 223 8.33 -16.32 -6.43
N TYR A 224 7.38 -16.59 -5.52
CA TYR A 224 7.57 -17.51 -4.38
C TYR A 224 6.82 -18.84 -4.53
N LEU A 225 5.81 -18.90 -5.38
CA LEU A 225 5.04 -20.08 -5.74
C LEU A 225 4.94 -20.16 -7.27
N PRO A 226 6.02 -20.53 -7.96
CA PRO A 226 6.06 -20.49 -9.44
C PRO A 226 5.07 -21.44 -10.12
N GLU A 227 4.56 -22.44 -9.39
CA GLU A 227 3.48 -23.33 -9.83
C GLU A 227 2.09 -22.68 -9.78
N LEU A 228 1.96 -21.52 -9.08
CA LEU A 228 0.68 -20.83 -8.94
C LEU A 228 0.38 -20.01 -10.19
N PRO A 229 -0.70 -20.29 -10.93
CA PRO A 229 -1.00 -19.60 -12.18
C PRO A 229 -1.37 -18.13 -11.93
N PRO A 230 -1.13 -17.24 -12.90
CA PRO A 230 -1.62 -15.88 -12.85
C PRO A 230 -3.15 -15.83 -12.96
N ILE A 231 -3.79 -14.81 -12.34
CA ILE A 231 -5.24 -14.60 -12.40
C ILE A 231 -5.75 -14.44 -13.85
N THR A 232 -4.89 -13.96 -14.75
CA THR A 232 -5.19 -13.70 -16.16
C THR A 232 -5.49 -14.98 -16.95
N ASP A 233 -5.05 -16.15 -16.49
CA ASP A 233 -5.33 -17.41 -17.17
C ASP A 233 -6.83 -17.75 -17.15
N ALA A 234 -7.51 -17.48 -16.03
CA ALA A 234 -8.96 -17.70 -15.92
C ALA A 234 -9.79 -16.41 -16.18
N ILE A 235 -9.19 -15.23 -15.99
CA ILE A 235 -9.87 -13.93 -16.12
C ILE A 235 -9.00 -12.95 -16.94
N PRO A 236 -8.84 -13.16 -18.25
CA PRO A 236 -7.91 -12.37 -19.09
C PRO A 236 -8.27 -10.86 -19.15
N GLY A 237 -9.56 -10.52 -18.98
CA GLY A 237 -10.01 -9.12 -18.97
C GLY A 237 -9.43 -8.25 -17.84
N ILE A 238 -8.76 -8.84 -16.83
CA ILE A 238 -8.11 -8.13 -15.73
C ILE A 238 -6.73 -7.57 -16.13
N GLU A 239 -6.08 -8.12 -17.13
CA GLU A 239 -4.67 -7.84 -17.48
C GLU A 239 -4.31 -6.34 -17.55
N PRO A 240 -5.11 -5.44 -18.17
CA PRO A 240 -4.78 -4.01 -18.26
C PRO A 240 -4.69 -3.29 -16.90
N TYR A 241 -5.33 -3.86 -15.86
CA TYR A 241 -5.46 -3.28 -14.52
C TYR A 241 -4.36 -3.73 -13.55
N LEU A 242 -3.46 -4.61 -13.98
CA LEU A 242 -2.38 -5.16 -13.16
C LEU A 242 -1.07 -4.35 -13.32
N PRO A 243 -0.17 -4.40 -12.32
CA PRO A 243 -0.31 -5.12 -11.06
C PRO A 243 -1.23 -4.39 -10.05
N LEU A 244 -1.87 -5.14 -9.16
CA LEU A 244 -2.62 -4.63 -7.99
C LEU A 244 -2.18 -5.38 -6.74
N ASP A 245 -0.93 -5.18 -6.39
CA ASP A 245 -0.27 -5.71 -5.21
C ASP A 245 -0.40 -4.79 -3.98
N TYR A 246 0.33 -5.09 -2.91
CA TYR A 246 0.35 -4.32 -1.67
C TYR A 246 1.74 -3.68 -1.47
N PRO A 247 1.98 -2.49 -2.03
CA PRO A 247 3.25 -1.79 -1.88
C PRO A 247 3.38 -1.08 -0.53
N ASN A 248 4.60 -1.05 0.00
CA ASN A 248 5.01 -0.21 1.11
C ASN A 248 5.89 0.92 0.61
N CYS A 249 5.72 2.10 1.16
CA CYS A 249 6.48 3.29 0.76
C CYS A 249 6.84 4.19 1.92
N LEU A 250 7.85 5.04 1.71
CA LEU A 250 8.24 6.11 2.61
C LEU A 250 7.87 7.44 1.99
N ILE A 251 7.15 8.28 2.74
CA ILE A 251 6.76 9.62 2.36
C ILE A 251 6.91 10.59 3.54
N VAL A 252 7.08 11.87 3.22
CA VAL A 252 7.06 12.96 4.20
C VAL A 252 6.11 14.05 3.73
N LYS A 253 5.69 14.94 4.64
CA LYS A 253 4.79 16.04 4.31
C LYS A 253 5.35 16.90 3.18
N LYS A 254 4.50 17.31 2.26
CA LYS A 254 4.85 18.25 1.19
C LYS A 254 5.37 19.57 1.74
N GLY A 255 6.42 20.09 1.11
CA GLY A 255 7.11 21.30 1.56
C GLY A 255 8.22 21.03 2.58
N THR A 256 8.53 19.76 2.91
CA THR A 256 9.76 19.41 3.62
C THR A 256 10.96 19.89 2.80
N PRO A 257 11.97 20.59 3.40
CA PRO A 257 13.12 21.08 2.67
C PRO A 257 13.83 19.98 1.87
N LYS A 258 14.26 20.29 0.65
CA LYS A 258 14.87 19.30 -0.27
C LYS A 258 16.09 18.61 0.34
N GLU A 259 16.87 19.34 1.10
CA GLU A 259 18.07 18.83 1.78
C GLU A 259 17.69 17.80 2.85
N VAL A 260 16.60 18.04 3.58
CA VAL A 260 16.04 17.09 4.57
C VAL A 260 15.51 15.85 3.86
N VAL A 261 14.77 16.02 2.76
CA VAL A 261 14.28 14.91 1.91
C VAL A 261 15.46 14.07 1.42
N ALA A 262 16.56 14.70 1.00
CA ALA A 262 17.75 14.00 0.52
C ALA A 262 18.42 13.15 1.62
N VAL A 263 18.52 13.67 2.85
CA VAL A 263 19.06 12.92 4.01
C VAL A 263 18.18 11.70 4.33
N ILE A 264 16.85 11.88 4.36
CA ILE A 264 15.91 10.80 4.60
C ILE A 264 16.02 9.73 3.48
N ALA A 265 16.10 10.16 2.22
CA ALA A 265 16.21 9.26 1.08
C ALA A 265 17.54 8.48 1.05
N ASP A 266 18.64 9.11 1.43
CA ASP A 266 19.96 8.45 1.55
C ASP A 266 19.94 7.40 2.66
N ALA A 267 19.44 7.75 3.85
CA ALA A 267 19.31 6.81 4.96
C ALA A 267 18.39 5.64 4.62
N ALA A 268 17.26 5.90 3.98
CA ALA A 268 16.33 4.86 3.51
C ALA A 268 16.98 3.94 2.46
N SER A 269 17.74 4.51 1.52
CA SER A 269 18.46 3.76 0.49
C SER A 269 19.49 2.81 1.09
N LYS A 270 20.22 3.25 2.10
CA LYS A 270 21.18 2.42 2.83
C LYS A 270 20.48 1.34 3.66
N ALA A 271 19.32 1.67 4.24
CA ALA A 271 18.52 0.72 5.02
C ALA A 271 18.00 -0.44 4.16
N VAL A 272 17.47 -0.17 2.95
CA VAL A 272 16.99 -1.23 2.04
C VAL A 272 18.12 -2.02 1.38
N ALA A 273 19.33 -1.47 1.34
CA ALA A 273 20.53 -2.17 0.87
C ALA A 273 21.16 -3.08 1.95
N ASP A 274 20.79 -2.91 3.24
CA ASP A 274 21.31 -3.73 4.34
C ASP A 274 20.87 -5.21 4.15
N PRO A 275 21.78 -6.19 4.35
CA PRO A 275 21.46 -7.61 4.20
C PRO A 275 20.26 -8.08 5.02
N ARG A 276 20.05 -7.50 6.21
CA ARG A 276 18.89 -7.86 7.07
C ARG A 276 17.54 -7.48 6.46
N TRP A 277 17.48 -6.39 5.65
CA TRP A 277 16.27 -6.04 4.90
C TRP A 277 16.02 -7.05 3.79
N LYS A 278 17.05 -7.43 3.05
CA LYS A 278 16.94 -8.46 2.00
C LYS A 278 16.50 -9.80 2.56
N GLU A 279 17.12 -10.24 3.66
CA GLU A 279 16.73 -11.44 4.38
C GLU A 279 15.24 -11.38 4.85
N PHE A 280 14.79 -10.22 5.35
CA PHE A 280 13.39 -10.03 5.70
C PHE A 280 12.48 -10.19 4.47
N LEU A 281 12.83 -9.58 3.33
CA LEU A 281 12.03 -9.70 2.10
C LEU A 281 11.89 -11.16 1.68
N GLU A 282 13.01 -11.89 1.59
CA GLU A 282 13.04 -13.30 1.21
C GLU A 282 12.24 -14.17 2.19
N ASN A 283 12.52 -14.02 3.50
CA ASN A 283 11.87 -14.81 4.54
C ASN A 283 10.37 -14.54 4.68
N ASN A 284 9.87 -13.40 4.24
CA ASN A 284 8.46 -13.02 4.35
C ASN A 284 7.74 -12.87 2.99
N TRP A 285 8.39 -13.30 1.93
CA TRP A 285 7.83 -13.28 0.57
C TRP A 285 7.39 -11.87 0.13
N TYR A 286 8.28 -10.90 0.32
CA TYR A 286 8.15 -9.55 -0.24
C TYR A 286 9.13 -9.34 -1.39
N VAL A 287 8.72 -8.60 -2.39
CA VAL A 287 9.60 -8.17 -3.49
C VAL A 287 10.08 -6.75 -3.24
N GLY A 288 11.39 -6.49 -3.37
CA GLY A 288 11.95 -5.14 -3.21
C GLY A 288 11.56 -4.22 -4.36
N MET A 289 11.31 -2.94 -4.03
CA MET A 289 10.95 -1.88 -4.99
C MET A 289 11.84 -0.63 -4.88
N ASP A 290 13.00 -0.75 -4.31
CA ASP A 290 13.91 0.35 -3.95
C ASP A 290 14.43 1.19 -5.13
N ALA A 291 14.23 0.72 -6.37
CA ALA A 291 14.51 1.48 -7.58
C ALA A 291 13.48 2.59 -7.87
N VAL A 292 12.25 2.51 -7.31
CA VAL A 292 11.15 3.44 -7.61
C VAL A 292 11.12 4.57 -6.60
N ARG A 293 11.54 5.78 -7.02
CA ARG A 293 11.77 6.94 -6.15
C ARG A 293 11.25 8.23 -6.78
N GLY A 294 11.07 9.26 -5.97
CA GLY A 294 10.77 10.62 -6.43
C GLY A 294 9.62 10.66 -7.44
N ALA A 295 9.86 11.23 -8.62
CA ALA A 295 8.86 11.37 -9.66
C ALA A 295 8.30 10.03 -10.17
N ASP A 296 9.15 9.00 -10.27
CA ASP A 296 8.71 7.66 -10.69
C ASP A 296 7.75 7.03 -9.68
N MET A 297 7.95 7.31 -8.40
CA MET A 297 7.02 6.89 -7.35
C MET A 297 5.67 7.61 -7.47
N LEU A 298 5.64 8.91 -7.80
CA LEU A 298 4.38 9.61 -8.05
C LEU A 298 3.68 9.05 -9.28
N ALA A 299 4.40 8.81 -10.37
CA ALA A 299 3.85 8.21 -11.59
C ALA A 299 3.26 6.80 -11.33
N TYR A 300 3.93 6.00 -10.48
CA TYR A 300 3.40 4.72 -10.02
C TYR A 300 2.06 4.90 -9.31
N TRP A 301 1.96 5.86 -8.37
CA TRP A 301 0.74 6.12 -7.62
C TRP A 301 -0.38 6.73 -8.47
N ASP A 302 -0.05 7.55 -9.48
CA ASP A 302 -1.03 8.10 -10.41
C ASP A 302 -1.66 6.99 -11.26
N LYS A 303 -0.85 6.05 -11.76
CA LYS A 303 -1.35 4.87 -12.45
C LYS A 303 -2.22 4.01 -11.54
N TRP A 304 -1.77 3.78 -10.31
CA TRP A 304 -2.52 3.01 -9.32
C TRP A 304 -3.85 3.69 -8.96
N ALA A 305 -3.86 5.01 -8.75
CA ALA A 305 -5.07 5.80 -8.49
C ALA A 305 -6.04 5.78 -9.67
N SER A 306 -5.52 5.81 -10.91
CA SER A 306 -6.31 5.68 -12.13
C SER A 306 -7.06 4.34 -12.15
N VAL A 307 -6.35 3.23 -12.04
CA VAL A 307 -6.96 1.88 -12.02
C VAL A 307 -8.00 1.77 -10.90
N VAL A 308 -7.57 2.02 -9.66
CA VAL A 308 -8.42 1.83 -8.48
C VAL A 308 -9.61 2.77 -8.47
N GLY A 309 -9.39 4.04 -8.80
CA GLY A 309 -10.43 5.05 -8.80
C GLY A 309 -11.57 4.71 -9.76
N TRP A 310 -11.24 4.34 -10.97
CA TRP A 310 -12.27 4.02 -11.97
C TRP A 310 -12.94 2.67 -11.73
N VAL A 311 -12.23 1.68 -11.18
CA VAL A 311 -12.86 0.42 -10.74
C VAL A 311 -13.89 0.68 -9.63
N LEU A 312 -13.55 1.52 -8.63
CA LEU A 312 -14.48 1.91 -7.57
C LEU A 312 -15.67 2.71 -8.11
N GLN A 313 -15.43 3.62 -9.07
CA GLN A 313 -16.50 4.40 -9.71
C GLN A 313 -17.43 3.52 -10.51
N ASP A 314 -16.91 2.63 -11.34
CA ASP A 314 -17.70 1.75 -12.20
C ASP A 314 -18.50 0.70 -11.39
N ALA A 315 -18.03 0.38 -10.15
CA ALA A 315 -18.77 -0.44 -9.19
C ALA A 315 -19.85 0.34 -8.40
N GLY A 316 -19.95 1.67 -8.57
CA GLY A 316 -20.90 2.50 -7.84
C GLY A 316 -20.58 2.66 -6.34
N VAL A 317 -19.34 2.34 -5.90
CA VAL A 317 -18.92 2.44 -4.49
C VAL A 317 -18.11 3.71 -4.21
N ALA A 318 -17.64 4.40 -5.23
CA ALA A 318 -16.97 5.69 -5.10
C ALA A 318 -17.92 6.74 -4.54
N LYS A 319 -17.44 7.55 -3.60
CA LYS A 319 -18.18 8.69 -3.05
C LYS A 319 -18.03 9.96 -3.90
N LYS A 320 -16.89 10.04 -4.62
CA LYS A 320 -16.57 11.12 -5.57
C LYS A 320 -15.96 10.53 -6.82
N SER A 321 -16.26 11.15 -7.96
CA SER A 321 -15.71 10.70 -9.23
C SER A 321 -14.20 10.94 -9.30
N PRO A 322 -13.39 10.00 -9.82
CA PRO A 322 -11.99 10.24 -10.13
C PRO A 322 -11.78 11.45 -11.04
N GLY A 323 -12.72 11.70 -11.97
CA GLY A 323 -12.70 12.85 -12.87
C GLY A 323 -12.74 14.21 -12.15
N GLU A 324 -13.37 14.31 -10.96
CA GLU A 324 -13.36 15.52 -10.15
C GLU A 324 -11.93 15.90 -9.66
N PHE A 325 -11.02 14.95 -9.66
CA PHE A 325 -9.62 15.10 -9.23
C PHE A 325 -8.64 15.08 -10.41
N GLY A 326 -9.13 15.10 -11.65
CA GLY A 326 -8.29 15.03 -12.84
C GLY A 326 -7.61 13.67 -13.05
N ILE A 327 -8.10 12.61 -12.42
CA ILE A 327 -7.56 11.26 -12.56
C ILE A 327 -8.08 10.64 -13.86
N PRO A 328 -7.22 10.36 -14.86
CA PRO A 328 -7.63 9.81 -16.15
C PRO A 328 -8.14 8.36 -15.99
N ARG A 329 -8.91 7.89 -16.97
CA ARG A 329 -9.20 6.45 -17.09
C ARG A 329 -7.93 5.69 -17.47
N PRO A 330 -7.75 4.45 -16.94
CA PRO A 330 -6.60 3.61 -17.28
C PRO A 330 -6.66 3.12 -18.73
#